data_f1659c02db3edc802bcec7da882cd735
#
_entry.id   f1659c02db3edc802bcec7da882cd735
#
_cell.length_a   1.000
_cell.length_b   1.000
_cell.length_c   1.000
_cell.angle_alpha   90.00
_cell.angle_beta   90.00
_cell.angle_gamma   90.00
#
_symmetry.space_group_name_H-M   'P 1'
#
loop_
_entity.id
_entity.type
_entity.pdbx_description
1 polymer ?
#
loop_
_entity_poly.entity_id
_entity_poly.type
_entity_poly.pdbx_seq_one_letter_code
_entity_poly.pdbx_strand_id
1 'polypeptide(L)'
;MNNIKENDRIRAKIVLLSLDERPCNYIFPQKLFSGEEFEIVTPKKLGYKKSPANLREIDRFLMEECKDAIGLVISLDMLLYGGLVPSRIHNEKEEKLKERLNIIKNIRNENPELLIYAFNIIMRCPTYSTDTEEPDYYGEYGREIHEIGEAMHKGQLGIENVFPLDKIIEKVPEEYLDDYISRRKVNKALNLAALSLIKENIIDALVVPQDDCCKYGYAAIDQRDIVKEIIKNGLENKVLMYPGADEVALTLISRMINVLKGKKPKIYIKYATDAARSIIPLYEGNMLSGTLRYHILSAGCQLTESYEAADIIMAVTAPAGNMEEAVNQPSKYPEYYAERNIAEMFDFITDRLAEGKIITIVDNAYANGGDLQIVRFLNSNNLLMKLGGYAGWNTSANTVGTAIAEAVDLYHFGNTARHKNFLGLRYVEDLGFCSSVREKVVGELPEYNMDYFDIKESDGIISRVVKAELEEFIKNELSSIGNNLHISSLTLPWKRMFEVDMDVEYVE
;
A
#
# COMPACT_ATOMS: atom_id res chain seq x y z
N MET A 1 -17.35 45.03 -18.41
CA MET A 1 -17.90 43.76 -18.91
C MET A 1 -16.85 43.14 -19.83
N ASN A 2 -16.06 42.23 -19.30
CA ASN A 2 -15.30 41.25 -20.07
C ASN A 2 -15.17 40.05 -19.13
N ASN A 3 -16.10 39.12 -19.28
CA ASN A 3 -15.97 37.78 -18.75
C ASN A 3 -14.84 37.11 -19.54
N ILE A 4 -13.63 37.08 -18.96
CA ILE A 4 -12.61 36.19 -19.39
C ILE A 4 -13.08 34.80 -18.89
N LYS A 5 -13.49 33.93 -19.83
CA LYS A 5 -13.71 32.53 -19.61
C LYS A 5 -12.44 32.01 -18.92
N GLU A 6 -12.55 31.40 -17.75
CA GLU A 6 -11.53 30.54 -17.18
C GLU A 6 -11.11 29.59 -18.31
N ASN A 7 -9.86 29.73 -18.74
CA ASN A 7 -9.25 28.83 -19.68
C ASN A 7 -9.39 27.42 -19.09
N ASP A 8 -10.10 26.54 -19.80
CA ASP A 8 -9.98 25.08 -19.62
C ASP A 8 -8.50 24.72 -19.91
N ARG A 9 -7.65 24.81 -18.90
CA ARG A 9 -6.31 24.22 -18.97
C ARG A 9 -6.52 22.73 -19.09
N ILE A 10 -6.14 22.16 -20.24
CA ILE A 10 -6.16 20.71 -20.45
C ILE A 10 -5.24 20.12 -19.38
N ARG A 11 -5.82 19.35 -18.45
CA ARG A 11 -5.06 18.64 -17.43
C ARG A 11 -4.25 17.53 -18.09
N ALA A 12 -3.04 17.35 -17.62
CA ALA A 12 -2.20 16.26 -18.11
C ALA A 12 -2.72 14.91 -17.56
N LYS A 13 -3.05 13.99 -18.46
CA LYS A 13 -3.68 12.72 -18.11
C LYS A 13 -2.64 11.67 -17.72
N ILE A 14 -2.80 11.09 -16.53
CA ILE A 14 -2.08 9.91 -16.07
C ILE A 14 -3.10 8.77 -15.94
N VAL A 15 -2.92 7.71 -16.71
CA VAL A 15 -3.78 6.52 -16.65
C VAL A 15 -3.30 5.61 -15.54
N LEU A 16 -4.22 5.13 -14.71
CA LEU A 16 -3.96 4.16 -13.65
C LEU A 16 -4.80 2.91 -13.88
N LEU A 17 -4.14 1.78 -14.07
CA LEU A 17 -4.74 0.47 -13.88
C LEU A 17 -4.35 -0.03 -12.48
N SER A 18 -5.25 0.14 -11.51
CA SER A 18 -5.04 -0.19 -10.10
C SER A 18 -4.91 -1.69 -9.86
N LEU A 19 -4.41 -2.09 -8.70
CA LEU A 19 -4.25 -3.48 -8.28
C LEU A 19 -5.59 -4.21 -8.14
N ASP A 20 -6.55 -3.54 -7.52
CA ASP A 20 -7.93 -3.98 -7.34
C ASP A 20 -8.86 -2.78 -7.12
N GLU A 21 -10.13 -3.04 -6.78
CA GLU A 21 -11.17 -2.02 -6.59
C GLU A 21 -11.22 -1.41 -5.19
N ARG A 22 -10.39 -1.87 -4.24
CA ARG A 22 -10.37 -1.30 -2.88
C ARG A 22 -9.95 0.17 -2.89
N PRO A 23 -10.46 0.98 -1.94
CA PRO A 23 -10.19 2.42 -1.90
C PRO A 23 -8.70 2.77 -1.94
N CYS A 24 -7.87 2.04 -1.21
CA CYS A 24 -6.42 2.25 -1.17
C CYS A 24 -5.75 2.15 -2.56
N ASN A 25 -6.23 1.26 -3.42
CA ASN A 25 -5.71 1.04 -4.76
C ASN A 25 -6.36 1.92 -5.82
N TYR A 26 -7.68 2.16 -5.69
CA TYR A 26 -8.50 2.79 -6.72
C TYR A 26 -8.80 4.26 -6.44
N ILE A 27 -9.19 4.59 -5.19
CA ILE A 27 -9.68 5.93 -4.83
C ILE A 27 -8.55 6.84 -4.34
N PHE A 28 -7.62 6.35 -3.49
CA PHE A 28 -6.58 7.19 -2.90
C PHE A 28 -5.71 7.90 -3.94
N PRO A 29 -5.23 7.25 -5.03
CA PRO A 29 -4.49 7.96 -6.05
C PRO A 29 -5.26 9.10 -6.70
N GLN A 30 -6.56 8.94 -6.92
CA GLN A 30 -7.43 9.97 -7.48
C GLN A 30 -7.63 11.12 -6.48
N LYS A 31 -7.95 10.81 -5.21
CA LYS A 31 -8.13 11.81 -4.15
C LYS A 31 -6.87 12.63 -3.89
N LEU A 32 -5.69 12.00 -3.97
CA LEU A 32 -4.44 12.66 -3.66
C LEU A 32 -3.86 13.45 -4.83
N PHE A 33 -3.95 12.96 -6.06
CA PHE A 33 -3.21 13.55 -7.19
C PHE A 33 -4.07 14.20 -8.28
N SER A 34 -5.39 13.95 -8.34
CA SER A 34 -6.22 14.65 -9.31
C SER A 34 -6.48 16.08 -8.86
N GLY A 35 -6.07 17.06 -9.68
CA GLY A 35 -6.13 18.47 -9.35
C GLY A 35 -6.10 19.36 -10.61
N GLU A 36 -5.53 20.54 -10.49
CA GLU A 36 -5.48 21.52 -11.60
C GLU A 36 -4.53 21.13 -12.72
N GLU A 37 -3.41 20.44 -12.39
CA GLU A 37 -2.37 20.09 -13.36
C GLU A 37 -2.52 18.68 -13.92
N PHE A 38 -2.91 17.71 -13.07
CA PHE A 38 -3.01 16.31 -13.43
C PHE A 38 -4.42 15.77 -13.18
N GLU A 39 -4.79 14.79 -14.01
CA GLU A 39 -5.98 13.97 -13.83
C GLU A 39 -5.59 12.49 -13.81
N ILE A 40 -5.95 11.79 -12.74
CA ILE A 40 -5.76 10.34 -12.64
C ILE A 40 -7.00 9.65 -13.20
N VAL A 41 -6.85 8.96 -14.33
CA VAL A 41 -7.94 8.29 -15.05
C VAL A 41 -7.87 6.79 -14.81
N THR A 42 -8.95 6.21 -14.33
CA THR A 42 -9.08 4.80 -13.96
C THR A 42 -10.25 4.13 -14.67
N PRO A 43 -10.26 2.79 -14.84
CA PRO A 43 -11.42 2.08 -15.38
C PRO A 43 -12.66 2.29 -14.49
N LYS A 44 -13.83 2.52 -15.08
CA LYS A 44 -15.07 2.72 -14.30
C LYS A 44 -15.57 1.47 -13.58
N LYS A 45 -15.19 0.29 -14.04
CA LYS A 45 -15.58 -1.00 -13.46
C LYS A 45 -14.36 -1.90 -13.39
N LEU A 46 -14.12 -2.39 -12.21
CA LEU A 46 -13.16 -3.44 -11.91
C LEU A 46 -13.89 -4.71 -11.47
N GLY A 47 -13.16 -5.72 -11.02
CA GLY A 47 -13.73 -6.90 -10.41
C GLY A 47 -14.35 -6.62 -9.03
N TYR A 48 -14.63 -7.68 -8.32
CA TYR A 48 -15.05 -7.59 -6.91
C TYR A 48 -14.51 -8.80 -6.15
N LYS A 49 -13.54 -8.58 -5.27
CA LYS A 49 -12.92 -9.61 -4.43
C LYS A 49 -12.43 -10.80 -5.29
N LYS A 50 -13.04 -12.01 -5.17
CA LYS A 50 -12.70 -13.19 -5.96
C LYS A 50 -13.18 -13.13 -7.43
N SER A 51 -14.10 -12.22 -7.78
CA SER A 51 -14.62 -12.08 -9.14
C SER A 51 -13.72 -11.16 -9.97
N PRO A 52 -13.07 -11.65 -11.04
CA PRO A 52 -12.14 -10.84 -11.83
C PRO A 52 -12.83 -9.73 -12.61
N ALA A 53 -12.08 -8.69 -12.92
CA ALA A 53 -12.48 -7.65 -13.87
C ALA A 53 -12.69 -8.23 -15.27
N ASN A 54 -13.53 -7.57 -16.07
CA ASN A 54 -13.69 -7.92 -17.49
C ASN A 54 -12.43 -7.47 -18.26
N LEU A 55 -11.55 -8.42 -18.56
CA LEU A 55 -10.26 -8.16 -19.20
C LEU A 55 -10.39 -7.50 -20.59
N ARG A 56 -11.50 -7.72 -21.34
CA ARG A 56 -11.71 -7.04 -22.63
C ARG A 56 -12.07 -5.57 -22.45
N GLU A 57 -12.78 -5.22 -21.39
CA GLU A 57 -13.06 -3.82 -21.04
C GLU A 57 -11.82 -3.12 -20.57
N ILE A 58 -10.97 -3.79 -19.78
CA ILE A 58 -9.64 -3.29 -19.39
C ILE A 58 -8.77 -3.02 -20.62
N ASP A 59 -8.70 -3.96 -21.58
CA ASP A 59 -7.92 -3.79 -22.81
C ASP A 59 -8.38 -2.57 -23.60
N ARG A 60 -9.71 -2.43 -23.75
CA ARG A 60 -10.31 -1.27 -24.46
C ARG A 60 -9.96 0.05 -23.74
N PHE A 61 -10.16 0.10 -22.44
CA PHE A 61 -9.84 1.27 -21.63
C PHE A 61 -8.39 1.70 -21.81
N LEU A 62 -7.43 0.78 -21.68
CA LEU A 62 -6.02 1.07 -21.83
C LEU A 62 -5.69 1.59 -23.24
N MET A 63 -6.20 0.92 -24.28
CA MET A 63 -5.96 1.34 -25.67
C MET A 63 -6.60 2.70 -26.03
N GLU A 64 -7.71 3.06 -25.39
CA GLU A 64 -8.36 4.35 -25.60
C GLU A 64 -7.68 5.47 -24.81
N GLU A 65 -7.48 5.28 -23.50
CA GLU A 65 -7.03 6.33 -22.60
C GLU A 65 -5.53 6.63 -22.68
N CYS A 66 -4.71 5.66 -23.11
CA CYS A 66 -3.27 5.88 -23.23
C CYS A 66 -2.85 6.63 -24.51
N LYS A 67 -3.77 6.90 -25.45
CA LYS A 67 -3.42 7.58 -26.71
C LYS A 67 -2.90 9.00 -26.51
N ASP A 68 -3.50 9.73 -25.61
CA ASP A 68 -3.22 11.14 -25.31
C ASP A 68 -2.73 11.35 -23.87
N ALA A 69 -2.45 10.26 -23.14
CA ALA A 69 -1.90 10.31 -21.81
C ALA A 69 -0.39 10.63 -21.84
N ILE A 70 0.09 11.25 -20.76
CA ILE A 70 1.53 11.50 -20.54
C ILE A 70 2.18 10.40 -19.71
N GLY A 71 1.38 9.59 -19.01
CA GLY A 71 1.85 8.51 -18.15
C GLY A 71 0.83 7.40 -17.96
N LEU A 72 1.36 6.20 -17.73
CA LEU A 72 0.63 5.00 -17.37
C LEU A 72 1.27 4.36 -16.15
N VAL A 73 0.50 4.16 -15.09
CA VAL A 73 0.86 3.28 -13.97
C VAL A 73 -0.03 2.05 -14.06
N ILE A 74 0.57 0.86 -14.16
CA ILE A 74 -0.17 -0.36 -14.48
C ILE A 74 0.16 -1.52 -13.54
N SER A 75 -0.87 -2.05 -12.86
CA SER A 75 -0.82 -3.36 -12.21
C SER A 75 -0.87 -4.47 -13.27
N LEU A 76 0.18 -5.29 -13.32
CA LEU A 76 0.16 -6.47 -14.17
C LEU A 76 -0.77 -7.55 -13.61
N ASP A 77 -1.01 -7.58 -12.31
CA ASP A 77 -1.97 -8.51 -11.70
C ASP A 77 -3.40 -8.19 -12.16
N MET A 78 -3.80 -6.92 -12.20
CA MET A 78 -5.08 -6.51 -12.79
C MET A 78 -5.15 -6.81 -14.29
N LEU A 79 -4.09 -6.49 -15.04
CA LEU A 79 -4.02 -6.74 -16.47
C LEU A 79 -4.16 -8.22 -16.82
N LEU A 80 -3.49 -9.09 -16.08
CA LEU A 80 -3.36 -10.52 -16.38
C LEU A 80 -4.53 -11.34 -15.85
N TYR A 81 -4.92 -11.06 -14.60
CA TYR A 81 -5.86 -11.91 -13.85
C TYR A 81 -7.19 -11.20 -13.53
N GLY A 82 -7.24 -9.86 -13.68
CA GLY A 82 -8.42 -9.08 -13.33
C GLY A 82 -8.48 -8.67 -11.85
N GLY A 83 -7.33 -8.64 -11.14
CA GLY A 83 -7.22 -8.17 -9.78
C GLY A 83 -6.28 -8.99 -8.90
N LEU A 84 -6.03 -8.50 -7.69
CA LEU A 84 -5.14 -9.13 -6.71
C LEU A 84 -5.64 -10.52 -6.31
N VAL A 85 -6.88 -10.62 -5.81
CA VAL A 85 -7.43 -11.92 -5.36
C VAL A 85 -7.57 -12.89 -6.54
N PRO A 86 -8.07 -12.52 -7.72
CA PRO A 86 -8.03 -13.36 -8.90
C PRO A 86 -6.64 -13.93 -9.24
N SER A 87 -5.55 -13.16 -9.00
CA SER A 87 -4.19 -13.66 -9.23
C SER A 87 -3.79 -14.83 -8.33
N ARG A 88 -4.47 -15.00 -7.20
CA ARG A 88 -4.21 -16.07 -6.21
C ARG A 88 -5.04 -17.33 -6.43
N ILE A 89 -6.10 -17.24 -7.27
CA ILE A 89 -7.09 -18.32 -7.44
C ILE A 89 -7.31 -18.75 -8.90
N HIS A 90 -6.59 -18.15 -9.88
CA HIS A 90 -6.74 -18.45 -11.30
C HIS A 90 -6.29 -19.86 -11.68
N ASN A 91 -6.81 -20.33 -12.82
CA ASN A 91 -6.39 -21.58 -13.48
C ASN A 91 -5.90 -21.31 -14.92
N GLU A 92 -5.38 -20.10 -15.16
CA GLU A 92 -4.93 -19.69 -16.49
C GLU A 92 -3.57 -20.30 -16.83
N LYS A 93 -3.34 -20.58 -18.12
CA LYS A 93 -2.07 -21.08 -18.62
C LYS A 93 -1.07 -19.95 -18.82
N GLU A 94 0.20 -20.24 -18.55
CA GLU A 94 1.31 -19.27 -18.66
C GLU A 94 1.38 -18.61 -20.05
N GLU A 95 1.21 -19.38 -21.13
CA GLU A 95 1.29 -18.89 -22.50
C GLU A 95 0.22 -17.82 -22.78
N LYS A 96 -1.03 -18.08 -22.37
CA LYS A 96 -2.16 -17.18 -22.54
C LYS A 96 -1.91 -15.85 -21.77
N LEU A 97 -1.37 -15.94 -20.55
CA LEU A 97 -1.06 -14.77 -19.75
C LEU A 97 0.09 -13.96 -20.35
N LYS A 98 1.13 -14.62 -20.88
CA LYS A 98 2.22 -13.93 -21.57
C LYS A 98 1.75 -13.22 -22.85
N GLU A 99 0.80 -13.78 -23.58
CA GLU A 99 0.20 -13.12 -24.75
C GLU A 99 -0.48 -11.81 -24.37
N ARG A 100 -1.10 -11.73 -23.20
CA ARG A 100 -1.75 -10.50 -22.71
C ARG A 100 -0.77 -9.35 -22.46
N LEU A 101 0.50 -9.63 -22.16
CA LEU A 101 1.52 -8.59 -22.01
C LEU A 101 1.75 -7.80 -23.34
N ASN A 102 1.35 -8.34 -24.48
CA ASN A 102 1.50 -7.65 -25.76
C ASN A 102 0.66 -6.37 -25.86
N ILE A 103 -0.38 -6.20 -25.02
CA ILE A 103 -1.14 -4.95 -25.01
C ILE A 103 -0.25 -3.77 -24.60
N ILE A 104 0.70 -3.98 -23.69
CA ILE A 104 1.65 -2.92 -23.27
C ILE A 104 2.57 -2.55 -24.43
N LYS A 105 2.99 -3.56 -25.23
CA LYS A 105 3.78 -3.31 -26.45
C LYS A 105 2.99 -2.49 -27.48
N ASN A 106 1.69 -2.78 -27.64
CA ASN A 106 0.82 -2.01 -28.54
C ASN A 106 0.65 -0.58 -28.05
N ILE A 107 0.43 -0.37 -26.74
CA ILE A 107 0.35 0.97 -26.14
C ILE A 107 1.64 1.75 -26.38
N ARG A 108 2.82 1.15 -26.14
CA ARG A 108 4.13 1.78 -26.40
C ARG A 108 4.30 2.16 -27.88
N ASN A 109 3.83 1.32 -28.79
CA ASN A 109 3.92 1.59 -30.23
C ASN A 109 2.99 2.74 -30.66
N GLU A 110 1.80 2.84 -30.07
CA GLU A 110 0.84 3.93 -30.38
C GLU A 110 1.24 5.26 -29.73
N ASN A 111 1.88 5.23 -28.55
CA ASN A 111 2.37 6.40 -27.83
C ASN A 111 3.81 6.18 -27.34
N PRO A 112 4.82 6.42 -28.19
CA PRO A 112 6.22 6.16 -27.86
C PRO A 112 6.77 7.00 -26.70
N GLU A 113 6.23 8.20 -26.47
CA GLU A 113 6.67 9.14 -25.44
C GLU A 113 5.97 8.90 -24.08
N LEU A 114 5.00 8.00 -24.00
CA LEU A 114 4.27 7.68 -22.77
C LEU A 114 5.23 7.13 -21.71
N LEU A 115 5.25 7.73 -20.52
CA LEU A 115 5.95 7.12 -19.37
C LEU A 115 5.15 5.94 -18.85
N ILE A 116 5.72 4.72 -18.88
CA ILE A 116 5.04 3.51 -18.44
C ILE A 116 5.76 2.92 -17.22
N TYR A 117 5.11 2.95 -16.07
CA TYR A 117 5.56 2.30 -14.85
C TYR A 117 4.65 1.13 -14.51
N ALA A 118 5.22 -0.05 -14.33
CA ALA A 118 4.46 -1.26 -14.03
C ALA A 118 4.82 -1.81 -12.64
N PHE A 119 3.91 -2.59 -12.07
CA PHE A 119 4.19 -3.41 -10.93
C PHE A 119 3.50 -4.77 -11.05
N ASN A 120 4.13 -5.80 -10.48
CA ASN A 120 3.64 -7.17 -10.52
C ASN A 120 4.01 -7.88 -9.22
N ILE A 121 3.03 -8.27 -8.45
CA ILE A 121 3.17 -8.76 -7.08
C ILE A 121 3.76 -10.17 -7.04
N ILE A 122 4.63 -10.44 -6.07
CA ILE A 122 4.97 -11.81 -5.67
C ILE A 122 3.82 -12.34 -4.81
N MET A 123 3.19 -13.43 -5.27
CA MET A 123 2.07 -14.04 -4.57
C MET A 123 2.41 -14.34 -3.12
N ARG A 124 1.57 -13.89 -2.18
CA ARG A 124 1.73 -14.15 -0.75
C ARG A 124 1.52 -15.63 -0.40
N CYS A 125 1.87 -15.97 0.83
CA CYS A 125 1.57 -17.26 1.45
C CYS A 125 1.30 -16.99 2.94
N PRO A 126 0.04 -16.69 3.32
CA PRO A 126 -0.32 -16.34 4.68
C PRO A 126 0.06 -17.40 5.70
N THR A 127 0.44 -16.98 6.90
CA THR A 127 0.83 -17.85 8.01
C THR A 127 -0.35 -18.52 8.72
N TYR A 128 -1.56 -18.16 8.32
CA TYR A 128 -2.83 -18.60 8.90
C TYR A 128 -3.76 -19.14 7.81
N SER A 129 -4.70 -19.99 8.22
CA SER A 129 -5.69 -20.55 7.30
C SER A 129 -6.85 -19.58 7.09
N THR A 130 -7.16 -19.27 5.84
CA THR A 130 -8.29 -18.44 5.41
C THR A 130 -8.61 -18.72 3.95
N ASP A 131 -9.88 -18.73 3.62
CA ASP A 131 -10.37 -18.85 2.24
C ASP A 131 -10.89 -17.53 1.68
N THR A 132 -10.95 -16.48 2.48
CA THR A 132 -11.59 -15.21 2.09
C THR A 132 -10.95 -14.55 0.87
N GLU A 133 -9.65 -14.68 0.70
CA GLU A 133 -8.86 -14.10 -0.39
C GLU A 133 -7.93 -15.13 -1.05
N GLU A 134 -8.04 -16.38 -0.65
CA GLU A 134 -7.23 -17.50 -1.12
C GLU A 134 -8.14 -18.60 -1.73
N PRO A 135 -7.57 -19.68 -2.32
CA PRO A 135 -8.35 -20.85 -2.73
C PRO A 135 -9.13 -21.46 -1.55
N ASP A 136 -10.27 -22.05 -1.81
CA ASP A 136 -11.17 -22.54 -0.74
C ASP A 136 -10.49 -23.54 0.20
N TYR A 137 -9.61 -24.42 -0.30
CA TYR A 137 -8.84 -25.36 0.52
C TYR A 137 -7.84 -24.67 1.47
N TYR A 138 -7.47 -23.42 1.20
CA TYR A 138 -6.57 -22.65 2.07
C TYR A 138 -7.24 -22.30 3.42
N GLY A 139 -8.58 -22.34 3.48
CA GLY A 139 -9.34 -22.21 4.71
C GLY A 139 -9.05 -23.35 5.71
N GLU A 140 -8.67 -24.53 5.23
CA GLU A 140 -8.34 -25.68 6.07
C GLU A 140 -6.83 -25.92 6.18
N TYR A 141 -6.09 -25.85 5.05
CA TYR A 141 -4.69 -26.27 4.96
C TYR A 141 -3.70 -25.11 4.79
N GLY A 142 -4.13 -23.87 4.88
CA GLY A 142 -3.29 -22.70 4.60
C GLY A 142 -2.03 -22.63 5.47
N ARG A 143 -2.19 -22.86 6.77
CA ARG A 143 -1.09 -22.88 7.72
C ARG A 143 -0.04 -23.95 7.38
N GLU A 144 -0.49 -25.16 7.08
CA GLU A 144 0.39 -26.27 6.72
C GLU A 144 1.09 -26.00 5.38
N ILE A 145 0.42 -25.43 4.40
CA ILE A 145 1.02 -24.99 3.12
C ILE A 145 2.12 -23.97 3.37
N HIS A 146 1.89 -23.00 4.26
CA HIS A 146 2.92 -22.03 4.67
C HIS A 146 4.11 -22.73 5.34
N GLU A 147 3.87 -23.61 6.32
CA GLU A 147 4.90 -24.36 7.03
C GLU A 147 5.75 -25.23 6.07
N ILE A 148 5.15 -25.83 5.04
CA ILE A 148 5.87 -26.55 3.99
C ILE A 148 6.83 -25.62 3.25
N GLY A 149 6.35 -24.45 2.82
CA GLY A 149 7.18 -23.45 2.14
C GLY A 149 8.35 -22.96 3.01
N GLU A 150 8.11 -22.71 4.30
CA GLU A 150 9.13 -22.32 5.25
C GLU A 150 10.18 -23.43 5.43
N ALA A 151 9.75 -24.67 5.65
CA ALA A 151 10.63 -25.82 5.82
C ALA A 151 11.48 -26.10 4.57
N MET A 152 10.87 -25.99 3.38
CA MET A 152 11.59 -26.11 2.10
C MET A 152 12.67 -25.02 1.96
N HIS A 153 12.36 -23.78 2.26
CA HIS A 153 13.32 -22.67 2.16
C HIS A 153 14.46 -22.81 3.15
N LYS A 154 14.18 -23.12 4.42
CA LYS A 154 15.19 -23.39 5.45
C LYS A 154 16.10 -24.54 5.03
N GLY A 155 15.55 -25.65 4.53
CA GLY A 155 16.33 -26.78 4.01
C GLY A 155 17.28 -26.39 2.87
N GLN A 156 16.84 -25.55 1.92
CA GLN A 156 17.70 -25.03 0.85
C GLN A 156 18.85 -24.15 1.37
N LEU A 157 18.69 -23.54 2.54
CA LEU A 157 19.70 -22.70 3.19
C LEU A 157 20.57 -23.46 4.19
N GLY A 158 20.33 -24.76 4.39
CA GLY A 158 21.04 -25.57 5.40
C GLY A 158 20.65 -25.23 6.84
N ILE A 159 19.47 -24.61 7.04
CA ILE A 159 18.92 -24.29 8.37
C ILE A 159 18.05 -25.45 8.83
N GLU A 160 18.27 -25.90 10.07
CA GLU A 160 17.50 -27.00 10.66
C GLU A 160 16.02 -26.62 10.83
N ASN A 161 15.13 -27.53 10.46
CA ASN A 161 13.68 -27.38 10.65
C ASN A 161 13.25 -27.89 12.03
N VAL A 162 12.25 -27.24 12.63
CA VAL A 162 11.65 -27.69 13.89
C VAL A 162 10.96 -29.05 13.71
N PHE A 163 10.29 -29.23 12.56
CA PHE A 163 9.60 -30.47 12.19
C PHE A 163 10.13 -30.99 10.84
N PRO A 164 10.22 -32.33 10.66
CA PRO A 164 10.58 -32.93 9.38
C PRO A 164 9.55 -32.54 8.30
N LEU A 165 10.05 -32.13 7.13
CA LEU A 165 9.24 -31.67 6.01
C LEU A 165 8.20 -32.70 5.55
N ASP A 166 8.57 -33.98 5.47
CA ASP A 166 7.68 -35.10 5.10
C ASP A 166 6.45 -35.18 6.00
N LYS A 167 6.62 -34.94 7.30
CA LYS A 167 5.52 -34.96 8.27
C LYS A 167 4.55 -33.77 8.14
N ILE A 168 4.98 -32.68 7.58
CA ILE A 168 4.10 -31.54 7.31
C ILE A 168 3.35 -31.80 5.99
N ILE A 169 4.04 -32.31 4.96
CA ILE A 169 3.45 -32.64 3.66
C ILE A 169 2.33 -33.68 3.81
N GLU A 170 2.49 -34.71 4.66
CA GLU A 170 1.47 -35.73 4.93
C GLU A 170 0.12 -35.14 5.43
N LYS A 171 0.10 -33.91 5.94
CA LYS A 171 -1.13 -33.26 6.45
C LYS A 171 -1.96 -32.59 5.36
N VAL A 172 -1.36 -32.30 4.21
CA VAL A 172 -2.04 -31.58 3.10
C VAL A 172 -2.32 -32.57 1.98
N PRO A 173 -3.56 -32.68 1.49
CA PRO A 173 -3.86 -33.47 0.28
C PRO A 173 -2.96 -33.06 -0.89
N GLU A 174 -2.40 -34.04 -1.59
CA GLU A 174 -1.46 -33.83 -2.70
C GLU A 174 -2.05 -32.91 -3.78
N GLU A 175 -3.32 -33.08 -4.11
CA GLU A 175 -4.03 -32.28 -5.12
C GLU A 175 -4.07 -30.77 -4.76
N TYR A 176 -4.20 -30.41 -3.49
CA TYR A 176 -4.25 -29.01 -3.06
C TYR A 176 -2.85 -28.38 -3.03
N LEU A 177 -1.85 -29.14 -2.59
CA LEU A 177 -0.47 -28.70 -2.61
C LEU A 177 0.02 -28.51 -4.05
N ASP A 178 -0.29 -29.43 -4.96
CA ASP A 178 0.06 -29.35 -6.37
C ASP A 178 -0.64 -28.18 -7.08
N ASP A 179 -1.91 -27.93 -6.80
CA ASP A 179 -2.65 -26.77 -7.32
C ASP A 179 -1.99 -25.47 -6.86
N TYR A 180 -1.71 -25.35 -5.56
CA TYR A 180 -1.08 -24.15 -5.01
C TYR A 180 0.30 -23.88 -5.61
N ILE A 181 1.17 -24.91 -5.68
CA ILE A 181 2.52 -24.80 -6.23
C ILE A 181 2.48 -24.51 -7.74
N SER A 182 1.56 -25.13 -8.48
CA SER A 182 1.44 -24.94 -9.94
C SER A 182 1.02 -23.53 -10.28
N ARG A 183 0.02 -22.97 -9.59
CA ARG A 183 -0.42 -21.59 -9.75
C ARG A 183 0.72 -20.62 -9.42
N ARG A 184 1.41 -20.85 -8.32
CA ARG A 184 2.55 -20.06 -7.91
C ARG A 184 3.70 -20.07 -8.94
N LYS A 185 3.96 -21.21 -9.58
CA LYS A 185 4.94 -21.31 -10.67
C LYS A 185 4.55 -20.43 -11.86
N VAL A 186 3.25 -20.40 -12.23
CA VAL A 186 2.76 -19.53 -13.29
C VAL A 186 2.96 -18.07 -12.89
N ASN A 187 2.55 -17.66 -11.70
CA ASN A 187 2.72 -16.27 -11.24
C ASN A 187 4.19 -15.85 -11.28
N LYS A 188 5.12 -16.68 -10.76
CA LYS A 188 6.57 -16.40 -10.86
C LYS A 188 7.05 -16.28 -12.30
N ALA A 189 6.57 -17.12 -13.22
CA ALA A 189 6.91 -17.03 -14.63
C ALA A 189 6.46 -15.70 -15.26
N LEU A 190 5.34 -15.12 -14.79
CA LEU A 190 4.89 -13.79 -15.22
C LEU A 190 5.72 -12.66 -14.59
N ASN A 191 6.13 -12.78 -13.30
CA ASN A 191 7.11 -11.84 -12.73
C ASN A 191 8.40 -11.81 -13.56
N LEU A 192 8.91 -12.98 -13.99
CA LEU A 192 10.09 -13.07 -14.85
C LEU A 192 9.85 -12.52 -16.25
N ALA A 193 8.65 -12.75 -16.83
CA ALA A 193 8.29 -12.19 -18.13
C ALA A 193 8.22 -10.65 -18.11
N ALA A 194 7.79 -10.05 -16.99
CA ALA A 194 7.78 -8.61 -16.81
C ALA A 194 9.18 -7.99 -16.89
N LEU A 195 10.25 -8.70 -16.49
CA LEU A 195 11.63 -8.25 -16.66
C LEU A 195 11.99 -8.07 -18.14
N SER A 196 11.40 -8.86 -19.05
CA SER A 196 11.62 -8.71 -20.49
C SER A 196 11.07 -7.41 -21.04
N LEU A 197 9.96 -6.89 -20.47
CA LEU A 197 9.40 -5.58 -20.86
C LEU A 197 10.37 -4.44 -20.56
N ILE A 198 11.10 -4.51 -19.43
CA ILE A 198 12.19 -3.57 -19.09
C ILE A 198 13.36 -3.69 -20.07
N LYS A 199 13.79 -4.92 -20.39
CA LYS A 199 14.92 -5.17 -21.32
C LYS A 199 14.63 -4.65 -22.72
N GLU A 200 13.40 -4.80 -23.17
CA GLU A 200 12.93 -4.35 -24.49
C GLU A 200 12.57 -2.86 -24.49
N ASN A 201 12.75 -2.13 -23.38
CA ASN A 201 12.34 -0.73 -23.18
C ASN A 201 10.84 -0.47 -23.49
N ILE A 202 10.00 -1.46 -23.26
CA ILE A 202 8.55 -1.33 -23.39
C ILE A 202 7.97 -0.58 -22.19
N ILE A 203 8.52 -0.83 -20.99
CA ILE A 203 8.21 -0.09 -19.76
C ILE A 203 9.48 0.58 -19.21
N ASP A 204 9.31 1.69 -18.50
CA ASP A 204 10.41 2.53 -18.03
C ASP A 204 10.88 2.19 -16.62
N ALA A 205 9.99 1.64 -15.79
CA ALA A 205 10.28 1.14 -14.44
C ALA A 205 9.37 -0.03 -14.09
N LEU A 206 9.88 -0.94 -13.26
CA LEU A 206 9.12 -2.07 -12.71
C LEU A 206 9.33 -2.15 -11.20
N VAL A 207 8.24 -2.28 -10.47
CA VAL A 207 8.27 -2.70 -9.07
C VAL A 207 7.75 -4.13 -8.98
N VAL A 208 8.48 -5.00 -8.26
CA VAL A 208 8.04 -6.36 -7.93
C VAL A 208 7.86 -6.42 -6.42
N PRO A 209 6.70 -5.96 -5.92
CA PRO A 209 6.45 -5.89 -4.49
C PRO A 209 6.16 -7.27 -3.92
N GLN A 210 6.46 -7.44 -2.64
CA GLN A 210 6.16 -8.65 -1.87
C GLN A 210 4.92 -8.37 -1.02
N ASP A 211 3.81 -8.96 -1.42
CA ASP A 211 2.60 -9.03 -0.60
C ASP A 211 2.86 -9.91 0.61
N ASP A 212 2.16 -9.69 1.72
CA ASP A 212 2.35 -10.36 3.01
C ASP A 212 3.42 -11.45 3.00
N CYS A 213 4.60 -11.16 3.50
CA CYS A 213 5.75 -12.03 3.40
C CYS A 213 6.42 -12.28 4.74
N CYS A 214 7.23 -13.32 4.78
CA CYS A 214 8.03 -13.70 5.93
C CYS A 214 9.50 -13.88 5.51
N LYS A 215 10.39 -13.92 6.48
CA LYS A 215 11.81 -14.13 6.24
C LYS A 215 12.09 -15.43 5.47
N TYR A 216 11.30 -16.47 5.72
CA TYR A 216 11.38 -17.76 5.06
C TYR A 216 10.03 -18.16 4.49
N GLY A 217 10.00 -18.91 3.41
CA GLY A 217 8.77 -19.42 2.78
C GLY A 217 8.81 -19.32 1.27
N TYR A 218 7.70 -19.64 0.64
CA TYR A 218 7.56 -19.62 -0.82
C TYR A 218 7.81 -18.23 -1.42
N ALA A 219 7.30 -17.16 -0.81
CA ALA A 219 7.51 -15.80 -1.30
C ALA A 219 9.00 -15.43 -1.32
N ALA A 220 9.77 -15.81 -0.29
CA ALA A 220 11.20 -15.57 -0.22
C ALA A 220 11.99 -16.41 -1.24
N ILE A 221 11.53 -17.65 -1.55
CA ILE A 221 12.12 -18.47 -2.62
C ILE A 221 11.91 -17.78 -3.99
N ASP A 222 10.69 -17.33 -4.27
CA ASP A 222 10.38 -16.65 -5.53
C ASP A 222 11.14 -15.34 -5.67
N GLN A 223 11.21 -14.54 -4.59
CA GLN A 223 12.01 -13.33 -4.52
C GLN A 223 13.47 -13.60 -4.91
N ARG A 224 14.09 -14.59 -4.27
CA ARG A 224 15.48 -14.97 -4.56
C ARG A 224 15.69 -15.30 -6.03
N ASP A 225 14.76 -16.05 -6.65
CA ASP A 225 14.89 -16.46 -8.04
C ASP A 225 14.74 -15.25 -8.99
N ILE A 226 13.83 -14.33 -8.70
CA ILE A 226 13.63 -13.09 -9.48
C ILE A 226 14.85 -12.17 -9.33
N VAL A 227 15.38 -12.00 -8.11
CA VAL A 227 16.61 -11.20 -7.85
C VAL A 227 17.78 -11.73 -8.66
N LYS A 228 17.95 -13.05 -8.75
CA LYS A 228 19.00 -13.64 -9.60
C LYS A 228 18.89 -13.23 -11.06
N GLU A 229 17.67 -13.19 -11.62
CA GLU A 229 17.46 -12.78 -13.00
C GLU A 229 17.60 -11.24 -13.18
N ILE A 230 17.22 -10.44 -12.17
CA ILE A 230 17.48 -8.99 -12.18
C ILE A 230 18.99 -8.73 -12.26
N ILE A 231 19.79 -9.32 -11.38
CA ILE A 231 21.27 -9.17 -11.35
C ILE A 231 21.90 -9.68 -12.63
N LYS A 232 21.52 -10.88 -13.09
CA LYS A 232 22.03 -11.49 -14.31
C LYS A 232 21.84 -10.61 -15.56
N ASN A 233 20.78 -9.79 -15.55
CA ASN A 233 20.45 -8.92 -16.67
C ASN A 233 20.86 -7.44 -16.44
N GLY A 234 21.46 -7.08 -15.29
CA GLY A 234 21.90 -5.72 -14.99
C GLY A 234 20.73 -4.73 -14.86
N LEU A 235 19.62 -5.15 -14.25
CA LEU A 235 18.37 -4.37 -14.20
C LEU A 235 18.13 -3.68 -12.84
N GLU A 236 19.10 -3.71 -11.92
CA GLU A 236 18.95 -3.24 -10.54
C GLU A 236 18.58 -1.76 -10.42
N ASN A 237 18.86 -0.97 -11.42
CA ASN A 237 18.51 0.46 -11.46
C ASN A 237 17.12 0.75 -12.04
N LYS A 238 16.45 -0.24 -12.64
CA LYS A 238 15.13 -0.12 -13.27
C LYS A 238 14.06 -0.98 -12.61
N VAL A 239 14.47 -2.00 -11.84
CA VAL A 239 13.57 -2.94 -11.16
C VAL A 239 13.79 -2.85 -9.66
N LEU A 240 12.76 -2.47 -8.93
CA LEU A 240 12.79 -2.42 -7.47
C LEU A 240 11.97 -3.58 -6.89
N MET A 241 12.46 -4.15 -5.78
CA MET A 241 11.79 -5.22 -5.07
C MET A 241 11.82 -4.95 -3.57
N TYR A 242 10.66 -4.93 -2.93
CA TYR A 242 10.51 -4.61 -1.52
C TYR A 242 9.15 -5.11 -1.00
N PRO A 243 8.95 -5.24 0.34
CA PRO A 243 7.62 -5.51 0.91
C PRO A 243 6.63 -4.41 0.55
N GLY A 244 5.39 -4.78 0.23
CA GLY A 244 4.32 -3.84 -0.11
C GLY A 244 3.38 -4.40 -1.18
N ALA A 245 2.28 -3.74 -1.38
CA ALA A 245 1.30 -4.05 -2.41
C ALA A 245 0.41 -2.83 -2.73
N ASP A 246 -0.38 -2.39 -1.73
CA ASP A 246 -1.48 -1.44 -1.91
C ASP A 246 -1.02 0.02 -2.12
N GLU A 247 0.18 0.37 -1.68
CA GLU A 247 0.76 1.71 -1.80
C GLU A 247 1.56 1.94 -3.10
N VAL A 248 1.83 0.87 -3.86
CA VAL A 248 2.77 0.94 -5.00
C VAL A 248 2.30 1.92 -6.08
N ALA A 249 1.00 1.98 -6.35
CA ALA A 249 0.45 2.95 -7.29
C ALA A 249 0.71 4.40 -6.85
N LEU A 250 0.57 4.70 -5.54
CA LEU A 250 0.84 6.03 -4.98
C LEU A 250 2.32 6.42 -5.16
N THR A 251 3.25 5.50 -4.86
CA THR A 251 4.69 5.75 -5.01
C THR A 251 5.10 5.92 -6.48
N LEU A 252 4.53 5.13 -7.39
CA LEU A 252 4.82 5.25 -8.82
C LEU A 252 4.24 6.51 -9.45
N ILE A 253 3.05 6.97 -9.03
CA ILE A 253 2.51 8.28 -9.45
C ILE A 253 3.37 9.41 -8.90
N SER A 254 3.80 9.34 -7.63
CA SER A 254 4.75 10.30 -7.06
C SER A 254 6.05 10.38 -7.88
N ARG A 255 6.62 9.23 -8.26
CA ARG A 255 7.78 9.17 -9.15
C ARG A 255 7.52 9.83 -10.49
N MET A 256 6.36 9.56 -11.08
CA MET A 256 5.97 10.13 -12.37
C MET A 256 5.89 11.65 -12.30
N ILE A 257 5.23 12.20 -11.28
CA ILE A 257 5.13 13.64 -11.04
C ILE A 257 6.52 14.25 -10.84
N ASN A 258 7.38 13.62 -10.04
CA ASN A 258 8.76 14.06 -9.83
C ASN A 258 9.54 14.15 -11.15
N VAL A 259 9.41 13.13 -12.01
CA VAL A 259 10.08 13.10 -13.35
C VAL A 259 9.50 14.18 -14.25
N LEU A 260 8.18 14.30 -14.37
CA LEU A 260 7.52 15.31 -15.21
C LEU A 260 7.85 16.74 -14.80
N LYS A 261 8.01 16.99 -13.49
CA LYS A 261 8.40 18.31 -12.95
C LYS A 261 9.92 18.52 -12.91
N GLY A 262 10.73 17.54 -13.31
CA GLY A 262 12.19 17.62 -13.28
C GLY A 262 12.73 17.81 -11.85
N LYS A 263 12.07 17.23 -10.84
CA LYS A 263 12.44 17.32 -9.44
C LYS A 263 12.80 15.95 -8.86
N LYS A 264 13.61 15.98 -7.80
CA LYS A 264 13.98 14.78 -7.03
C LYS A 264 14.07 15.17 -5.56
N PRO A 265 12.94 15.22 -4.84
CA PRO A 265 12.91 15.66 -3.44
C PRO A 265 13.85 14.84 -2.57
N LYS A 266 14.56 15.51 -1.66
CA LYS A 266 15.46 14.87 -0.69
C LYS A 266 14.71 14.57 0.59
N ILE A 267 14.75 13.32 1.03
CA ILE A 267 14.07 12.84 2.24
C ILE A 267 15.12 12.48 3.30
N TYR A 268 14.97 13.06 4.49
CA TYR A 268 15.69 12.66 5.70
C TYR A 268 14.78 11.79 6.57
N ILE A 269 15.33 10.75 7.20
CA ILE A 269 14.57 9.85 8.08
C ILE A 269 14.95 10.11 9.54
N LYS A 270 13.99 10.53 10.36
CA LYS A 270 14.08 10.64 11.82
C LYS A 270 13.36 9.45 12.46
N TYR A 271 14.08 8.64 13.20
CA TYR A 271 13.50 7.51 13.93
C TYR A 271 13.21 7.88 15.39
N ALA A 272 12.13 7.34 15.96
CA ALA A 272 11.83 7.45 17.38
C ALA A 272 12.82 6.66 18.26
N THR A 273 13.48 5.65 17.69
CA THR A 273 14.59 4.91 18.30
C THR A 273 15.51 4.36 17.20
N ASP A 274 16.82 4.34 17.46
CA ASP A 274 17.78 3.79 16.49
C ASP A 274 17.56 2.28 16.23
N ALA A 275 17.05 1.56 17.21
CA ALA A 275 16.73 0.13 17.08
C ALA A 275 15.67 -0.14 15.98
N ALA A 276 14.76 0.80 15.73
CA ALA A 276 13.73 0.69 14.69
C ALA A 276 14.31 0.43 13.29
N ARG A 277 15.56 0.82 13.03
CA ARG A 277 16.23 0.56 11.74
C ARG A 277 16.33 -0.93 11.40
N SER A 278 16.44 -1.77 12.40
CA SER A 278 16.74 -3.19 12.27
C SER A 278 15.57 -4.13 12.55
N ILE A 279 14.43 -3.59 12.97
CA ILE A 279 13.23 -4.42 13.17
C ILE A 279 12.73 -4.97 11.83
N ILE A 280 12.09 -6.12 11.88
CA ILE A 280 11.31 -6.67 10.78
C ILE A 280 9.84 -6.47 11.17
N PRO A 281 9.10 -5.58 10.47
CA PRO A 281 7.70 -5.34 10.78
C PRO A 281 6.84 -6.60 10.62
N LEU A 282 5.68 -6.63 11.27
CA LEU A 282 4.68 -7.67 11.05
C LEU A 282 4.31 -7.74 9.55
N TYR A 283 4.12 -8.95 9.06
CA TYR A 283 3.75 -9.27 7.66
C TYR A 283 4.83 -8.94 6.63
N GLU A 284 6.03 -8.56 7.06
CA GLU A 284 7.15 -8.25 6.17
C GLU A 284 8.35 -9.20 6.40
N GLY A 285 9.19 -9.35 5.37
CA GLY A 285 10.39 -10.21 5.42
C GLY A 285 11.70 -9.45 5.54
N ASN A 286 11.67 -8.11 5.45
CA ASN A 286 12.84 -7.24 5.37
C ASN A 286 12.95 -6.30 6.58
N MET A 287 14.18 -5.85 6.88
CA MET A 287 14.36 -4.79 7.86
C MET A 287 13.69 -3.49 7.42
N LEU A 288 13.05 -2.79 8.35
CA LEU A 288 12.34 -1.54 8.11
C LEU A 288 13.19 -0.49 7.39
N SER A 289 14.48 -0.36 7.75
CA SER A 289 15.37 0.59 7.08
C SER A 289 15.56 0.29 5.59
N GLY A 290 15.50 -0.96 5.18
CA GLY A 290 15.51 -1.38 3.77
C GLY A 290 14.21 -0.98 3.07
N THR A 291 13.07 -1.31 3.67
CA THR A 291 11.74 -0.95 3.17
C THR A 291 11.61 0.56 2.94
N LEU A 292 11.98 1.38 3.92
CA LEU A 292 11.97 2.84 3.81
C LEU A 292 12.81 3.36 2.62
N ARG A 293 14.03 2.86 2.47
CA ARG A 293 14.94 3.27 1.37
C ARG A 293 14.38 2.92 0.00
N TYR A 294 13.81 1.73 -0.15
CA TYR A 294 13.21 1.33 -1.42
C TYR A 294 11.96 2.14 -1.78
N HIS A 295 11.11 2.48 -0.81
CA HIS A 295 9.95 3.34 -1.05
C HIS A 295 10.35 4.76 -1.46
N ILE A 296 11.39 5.34 -0.81
CA ILE A 296 11.97 6.63 -1.23
C ILE A 296 12.43 6.58 -2.69
N LEU A 297 13.14 5.51 -3.08
CA LEU A 297 13.56 5.31 -4.47
C LEU A 297 12.37 5.10 -5.41
N SER A 298 11.38 4.29 -5.00
CA SER A 298 10.18 4.01 -5.78
C SER A 298 9.40 5.29 -6.09
N ALA A 299 9.28 6.18 -5.10
CA ALA A 299 8.64 7.49 -5.27
C ALA A 299 9.48 8.50 -6.10
N GLY A 300 10.66 8.11 -6.62
CA GLY A 300 11.53 9.02 -7.37
C GLY A 300 12.21 10.08 -6.50
N CYS A 301 12.29 9.87 -5.20
CA CYS A 301 12.96 10.74 -4.24
C CYS A 301 14.41 10.30 -4.00
N GLN A 302 15.15 11.07 -3.22
CA GLN A 302 16.54 10.80 -2.85
C GLN A 302 16.69 10.83 -1.32
N LEU A 303 17.34 9.80 -0.77
CA LEU A 303 17.73 9.82 0.64
C LEU A 303 18.83 10.86 0.89
N THR A 304 18.76 11.58 2.01
CA THR A 304 19.83 12.44 2.53
C THR A 304 20.09 12.13 4.00
N GLU A 305 21.34 12.29 4.43
CA GLU A 305 21.75 12.11 5.83
C GLU A 305 21.70 13.44 6.63
N SER A 306 21.38 14.58 5.98
CA SER A 306 21.25 15.89 6.63
C SER A 306 19.79 16.37 6.59
N TYR A 307 19.21 16.66 7.74
CA TYR A 307 17.86 17.24 7.83
C TYR A 307 17.84 18.70 7.32
N GLU A 308 18.94 19.43 7.39
CA GLU A 308 19.04 20.79 6.86
C GLU A 308 18.88 20.78 5.33
N ALA A 309 19.52 19.80 4.67
CA ALA A 309 19.49 19.64 3.22
C ALA A 309 18.20 18.94 2.71
N ALA A 310 17.36 18.45 3.61
CA ALA A 310 16.14 17.75 3.26
C ALA A 310 15.04 18.71 2.81
N ASP A 311 14.32 18.32 1.76
CA ASP A 311 13.06 18.95 1.34
C ASP A 311 11.89 18.41 2.20
N ILE A 312 11.95 17.12 2.54
CA ILE A 312 10.95 16.38 3.31
C ILE A 312 11.65 15.66 4.46
N ILE A 313 11.09 15.70 5.65
CA ILE A 313 11.51 14.94 6.82
C ILE A 313 10.46 13.88 7.12
N MET A 314 10.88 12.63 7.15
CA MET A 314 10.04 11.48 7.46
C MET A 314 10.28 11.05 8.90
N ALA A 315 9.29 11.23 9.79
CA ALA A 315 9.32 10.81 11.17
C ALA A 315 8.72 9.40 11.31
N VAL A 316 9.52 8.44 11.78
CA VAL A 316 9.20 7.00 11.84
C VAL A 316 8.99 6.61 13.29
N THR A 317 7.78 6.15 13.64
CA THR A 317 7.36 5.89 15.03
C THR A 317 7.60 4.47 15.52
N ALA A 318 8.14 3.59 14.68
CA ALA A 318 8.30 2.17 14.94
C ALA A 318 8.94 1.84 16.30
N PRO A 319 8.57 0.71 16.93
CA PRO A 319 9.11 0.28 18.23
C PRO A 319 10.60 -0.12 18.14
N ALA A 320 11.22 -0.32 19.31
CA ALA A 320 12.61 -0.75 19.41
C ALA A 320 12.82 -2.27 19.19
N GLY A 321 11.74 -3.02 19.13
CA GLY A 321 11.75 -4.48 19.03
C GLY A 321 10.57 -5.03 18.23
N ASN A 322 9.90 -6.02 18.73
CA ASN A 322 8.78 -6.66 18.07
C ASN A 322 7.60 -5.69 17.90
N MET A 323 7.04 -5.68 16.69
CA MET A 323 5.84 -4.90 16.39
C MET A 323 4.59 -5.66 16.83
N GLU A 324 3.61 -4.93 17.37
CA GLU A 324 2.29 -5.45 17.72
C GLU A 324 1.21 -4.93 16.76
N GLU A 325 0.03 -5.53 16.84
CA GLU A 325 -1.18 -5.03 16.19
C GLU A 325 -1.74 -3.81 16.93
N ALA A 326 -2.37 -2.88 16.20
CA ALA A 326 -2.96 -1.67 16.78
C ALA A 326 -4.05 -1.95 17.84
N VAL A 327 -4.73 -3.08 17.75
CA VAL A 327 -5.71 -3.53 18.76
C VAL A 327 -5.10 -3.75 20.15
N ASN A 328 -3.79 -3.99 20.22
CA ASN A 328 -3.08 -4.23 21.48
C ASN A 328 -2.63 -2.95 22.19
N GLN A 329 -2.94 -1.77 21.65
CA GLN A 329 -2.49 -0.52 22.27
C GLN A 329 -3.37 -0.11 23.47
N PRO A 330 -2.79 0.57 24.50
CA PRO A 330 -1.35 0.85 24.59
C PRO A 330 -0.54 -0.40 24.92
N SER A 331 0.57 -0.61 24.21
CA SER A 331 1.45 -1.75 24.45
C SER A 331 2.03 -1.73 25.88
N LYS A 332 2.12 -2.91 26.47
CA LYS A 332 2.75 -3.13 27.79
C LYS A 332 4.26 -3.39 27.71
N TYR A 333 4.82 -3.48 26.52
CA TYR A 333 6.23 -3.81 26.30
C TYR A 333 7.12 -2.54 26.30
N PRO A 334 8.31 -2.61 26.95
CA PRO A 334 9.22 -1.46 27.07
C PRO A 334 9.69 -0.90 25.73
N GLU A 335 9.72 -1.70 24.67
CA GLU A 335 10.01 -1.29 23.29
C GLU A 335 9.13 -0.14 22.81
N TYR A 336 7.93 0.03 23.39
CA TYR A 336 6.98 1.07 23.04
C TYR A 336 7.03 2.28 23.95
N TYR A 337 7.11 2.09 25.29
CA TYR A 337 6.98 3.20 26.23
C TYR A 337 8.29 3.70 26.84
N ALA A 338 9.35 2.88 26.81
CA ALA A 338 10.64 3.21 27.42
C ALA A 338 11.77 3.42 26.39
N GLU A 339 11.78 2.63 25.30
CA GLU A 339 12.90 2.61 24.37
C GLU A 339 12.67 3.51 23.14
N ARG A 340 11.44 3.93 22.86
CA ARG A 340 11.16 5.03 21.92
C ARG A 340 11.37 6.37 22.60
N ASN A 341 12.18 7.25 22.04
CA ASN A 341 12.33 8.62 22.51
C ASN A 341 11.32 9.54 21.85
N ILE A 342 10.05 9.36 22.22
CA ILE A 342 8.93 10.13 21.67
C ILE A 342 9.02 11.60 22.01
N ALA A 343 9.53 11.96 23.19
CA ALA A 343 9.67 13.37 23.61
C ALA A 343 10.66 14.12 22.69
N GLU A 344 11.83 13.53 22.43
CA GLU A 344 12.84 14.12 21.53
C GLU A 344 12.36 14.19 20.08
N MET A 345 11.62 13.15 19.62
CA MET A 345 11.03 13.16 18.30
C MET A 345 10.00 14.28 18.13
N PHE A 346 9.17 14.51 19.12
CA PHE A 346 8.16 15.58 19.09
C PHE A 346 8.78 16.98 19.15
N ASP A 347 9.81 17.18 19.96
CA ASP A 347 10.59 18.42 20.01
C ASP A 347 11.19 18.71 18.63
N PHE A 348 11.84 17.71 18.04
CA PHE A 348 12.39 17.81 16.69
C PHE A 348 11.33 18.15 15.63
N ILE A 349 10.16 17.47 15.64
CA ILE A 349 9.07 17.73 14.69
C ILE A 349 8.58 19.17 14.83
N THR A 350 8.36 19.63 16.07
CA THR A 350 7.83 20.96 16.35
C THR A 350 8.79 22.06 15.85
N ASP A 351 10.09 21.91 16.12
CA ASP A 351 11.11 22.84 15.65
C ASP A 351 11.18 22.87 14.12
N ARG A 352 11.19 21.72 13.47
CA ARG A 352 11.30 21.66 12.00
C ARG A 352 10.05 22.19 11.31
N LEU A 353 8.84 21.98 11.88
CA LEU A 353 7.63 22.63 11.39
C LEU A 353 7.69 24.15 11.53
N ALA A 354 8.23 24.67 12.65
CA ALA A 354 8.43 26.11 12.85
C ALA A 354 9.42 26.71 11.84
N GLU A 355 10.39 25.94 11.36
CA GLU A 355 11.32 26.34 10.28
C GLU A 355 10.71 26.22 8.88
N GLY A 356 9.47 25.75 8.75
CA GLY A 356 8.79 25.59 7.47
C GLY A 356 9.19 24.34 6.69
N LYS A 357 9.78 23.33 7.35
CA LYS A 357 10.08 22.04 6.72
C LYS A 357 8.80 21.21 6.54
N ILE A 358 8.76 20.45 5.45
CA ILE A 358 7.69 19.45 5.22
C ILE A 358 8.00 18.25 6.11
N ILE A 359 7.09 17.94 7.04
CA ILE A 359 7.17 16.75 7.91
C ILE A 359 6.07 15.78 7.53
N THR A 360 6.43 14.53 7.27
CA THR A 360 5.46 13.43 7.16
C THR A 360 5.70 12.42 8.26
N ILE A 361 4.63 11.91 8.88
CA ILE A 361 4.71 10.87 9.90
C ILE A 361 4.39 9.52 9.27
N VAL A 362 5.35 8.63 9.34
CA VAL A 362 5.21 7.22 9.04
C VAL A 362 4.91 6.52 10.38
N ASP A 363 3.61 6.41 10.68
CA ASP A 363 3.15 5.87 11.95
C ASP A 363 3.05 4.35 11.89
N ASN A 364 4.20 3.71 11.94
CA ASN A 364 4.36 2.27 11.97
C ASN A 364 4.82 1.76 13.35
N ALA A 365 4.30 2.38 14.40
CA ALA A 365 4.41 1.83 15.75
C ALA A 365 3.69 0.48 15.85
N TYR A 366 2.55 0.38 15.22
CA TYR A 366 1.70 -0.81 15.18
C TYR A 366 1.42 -1.23 13.72
N ALA A 367 1.07 -2.49 13.51
CA ALA A 367 0.44 -2.94 12.29
C ALA A 367 -1.08 -2.69 12.35
N ASN A 368 -1.70 -2.47 11.19
CA ASN A 368 -3.15 -2.32 11.04
C ASN A 368 -3.79 -1.15 11.80
N GLY A 369 -3.04 -0.08 12.06
CA GLY A 369 -3.55 1.15 12.70
C GLY A 369 -2.43 2.03 13.25
N GLY A 370 -2.69 3.31 13.42
CA GLY A 370 -1.74 4.29 13.97
C GLY A 370 -1.71 4.30 15.50
N ASP A 371 -0.74 5.02 16.06
CA ASP A 371 -0.51 5.17 17.50
C ASP A 371 -1.32 6.34 18.07
N LEU A 372 -2.29 6.04 18.93
CA LEU A 372 -3.14 7.05 19.58
C LEU A 372 -2.34 8.04 20.45
N GLN A 373 -1.12 7.70 20.89
CA GLN A 373 -0.23 8.64 21.59
C GLN A 373 0.23 9.75 20.65
N ILE A 374 0.55 9.42 19.40
CA ILE A 374 1.00 10.38 18.39
C ILE A 374 -0.10 11.38 18.07
N VAL A 375 -1.34 10.90 17.84
CA VAL A 375 -2.45 11.80 17.51
C VAL A 375 -2.77 12.74 18.67
N ARG A 376 -2.76 12.26 19.91
CA ARG A 376 -3.02 13.10 21.08
C ARG A 376 -2.01 14.23 21.23
N PHE A 377 -0.72 13.94 20.96
CA PHE A 377 0.31 14.99 20.93
C PHE A 377 0.04 16.00 19.81
N LEU A 378 -0.19 15.56 18.59
CA LEU A 378 -0.46 16.42 17.45
C LEU A 378 -1.69 17.30 17.68
N ASN A 379 -2.77 16.72 18.20
CA ASN A 379 -4.01 17.42 18.51
C ASN A 379 -3.82 18.48 19.60
N SER A 380 -3.16 18.13 20.72
CA SER A 380 -2.92 19.04 21.84
C SER A 380 -2.03 20.25 21.49
N ASN A 381 -1.19 20.12 20.45
CA ASN A 381 -0.29 21.16 19.98
C ASN A 381 -0.77 21.86 18.68
N ASN A 382 -1.99 21.58 18.21
CA ASN A 382 -2.55 22.13 16.96
C ASN A 382 -1.65 21.87 15.74
N LEU A 383 -1.08 20.67 15.62
CA LEU A 383 -0.14 20.29 14.57
C LEU A 383 -0.78 19.43 13.46
N LEU A 384 -1.98 18.88 13.66
CA LEU A 384 -2.61 17.92 12.75
C LEU A 384 -2.58 18.40 11.29
N MET A 385 -3.05 19.63 11.00
CA MET A 385 -3.12 20.16 9.63
C MET A 385 -1.84 20.91 9.18
N LYS A 386 -0.74 20.80 9.96
CA LYS A 386 0.57 21.37 9.60
C LYS A 386 1.51 20.34 9.00
N LEU A 387 1.14 19.05 9.07
CA LEU A 387 1.94 17.98 8.50
C LEU A 387 1.85 17.95 6.98
N GLY A 388 2.93 17.50 6.36
CA GLY A 388 2.97 17.18 4.92
C GLY A 388 2.44 15.80 4.59
N GLY A 389 2.15 14.98 5.59
CA GLY A 389 1.54 13.68 5.47
C GLY A 389 1.49 12.93 6.79
N TYR A 390 0.57 12.00 6.87
CA TYR A 390 0.41 11.03 7.94
C TYR A 390 -0.14 9.74 7.36
N ALA A 391 0.41 8.61 7.75
CA ALA A 391 -0.20 7.31 7.51
C ALA A 391 0.15 6.34 8.64
N GLY A 392 -0.79 5.43 8.97
CA GLY A 392 -0.66 4.41 10.00
C GLY A 392 -1.68 3.29 9.78
N TRP A 393 -1.61 2.60 8.64
CA TRP A 393 -2.58 1.58 8.26
C TRP A 393 -1.92 0.34 7.65
N ASN A 394 -2.60 -0.80 7.75
CA ASN A 394 -2.20 -2.07 7.16
C ASN A 394 -0.74 -2.45 7.55
N THR A 395 0.13 -2.82 6.61
CA THR A 395 1.54 -3.12 6.88
C THR A 395 2.41 -1.86 6.92
N SER A 396 3.62 -1.96 7.46
CA SER A 396 4.57 -0.84 7.47
C SER A 396 4.86 -0.30 6.07
N ALA A 397 4.95 -1.15 5.07
CA ALA A 397 5.18 -0.74 3.68
C ALA A 397 4.05 0.15 3.15
N ASN A 398 2.79 -0.23 3.37
CA ASN A 398 1.62 0.55 2.96
C ASN A 398 1.62 1.94 3.63
N THR A 399 1.90 1.99 4.92
CA THR A 399 2.09 3.22 5.69
C THR A 399 3.19 4.11 5.09
N VAL A 400 4.37 3.54 4.81
CA VAL A 400 5.54 4.27 4.26
C VAL A 400 5.21 4.90 2.91
N GLY A 401 4.67 4.11 1.99
CA GLY A 401 4.38 4.59 0.63
C GLY A 401 3.31 5.68 0.61
N THR A 402 2.27 5.56 1.43
CA THR A 402 1.21 6.56 1.54
C THR A 402 1.74 7.87 2.12
N ALA A 403 2.48 7.83 3.22
CA ALA A 403 3.05 9.02 3.85
C ALA A 403 4.05 9.77 2.96
N ILE A 404 4.83 9.04 2.14
CA ILE A 404 5.72 9.67 1.13
C ILE A 404 4.89 10.34 0.03
N ALA A 405 3.84 9.68 -0.45
CA ALA A 405 3.01 10.22 -1.52
C ALA A 405 2.32 11.52 -1.13
N GLU A 406 1.79 11.61 0.10
CA GLU A 406 1.24 12.84 0.66
C GLU A 406 2.29 13.97 0.73
N ALA A 407 3.48 13.67 1.24
CA ALA A 407 4.54 14.66 1.34
C ALA A 407 5.02 15.15 -0.03
N VAL A 408 5.04 14.28 -1.05
CA VAL A 408 5.35 14.63 -2.44
C VAL A 408 4.23 15.50 -3.04
N ASP A 409 2.96 15.22 -2.73
CA ASP A 409 1.84 16.07 -3.15
C ASP A 409 1.99 17.48 -2.57
N LEU A 410 2.21 17.61 -1.25
CA LEU A 410 2.46 18.91 -0.61
C LEU A 410 3.67 19.64 -1.21
N TYR A 411 4.77 18.92 -1.46
CA TYR A 411 6.00 19.50 -2.03
C TYR A 411 5.76 20.14 -3.40
N HIS A 412 4.92 19.54 -4.24
CA HIS A 412 4.67 20.02 -5.60
C HIS A 412 3.52 21.01 -5.72
N PHE A 413 2.48 20.84 -4.93
CA PHE A 413 1.21 21.55 -5.10
C PHE A 413 0.83 22.45 -3.92
N GLY A 414 1.59 22.36 -2.82
CA GLY A 414 1.30 23.12 -1.61
C GLY A 414 0.07 22.59 -0.85
N ASN A 415 -0.35 23.37 0.15
CA ASN A 415 -1.42 22.98 1.06
C ASN A 415 -2.80 23.23 0.44
N THR A 416 -3.17 22.42 -0.56
CA THR A 416 -4.48 22.50 -1.25
C THR A 416 -5.61 21.91 -0.40
N ALA A 417 -6.86 22.24 -0.72
CA ALA A 417 -8.03 21.60 -0.09
C ALA A 417 -8.00 20.07 -0.27
N ARG A 418 -7.59 19.58 -1.44
CA ARG A 418 -7.41 18.16 -1.74
C ARG A 418 -6.42 17.50 -0.78
N HIS A 419 -5.26 18.11 -0.57
CA HIS A 419 -4.24 17.62 0.37
C HIS A 419 -4.79 17.55 1.81
N LYS A 420 -5.46 18.61 2.26
CA LYS A 420 -6.08 18.66 3.60
C LYS A 420 -7.16 17.60 3.79
N ASN A 421 -7.99 17.38 2.77
CA ASN A 421 -9.02 16.36 2.81
C ASN A 421 -8.41 14.96 2.91
N PHE A 422 -7.33 14.70 2.16
CA PHE A 422 -6.65 13.41 2.21
C PHE A 422 -5.93 13.20 3.56
N LEU A 423 -5.26 14.20 4.08
CA LEU A 423 -4.65 14.14 5.42
C LEU A 423 -5.71 13.91 6.51
N GLY A 424 -6.85 14.61 6.43
CA GLY A 424 -8.00 14.38 7.31
C GLY A 424 -8.54 12.96 7.21
N LEU A 425 -8.64 12.42 5.99
CA LEU A 425 -9.04 11.04 5.74
C LEU A 425 -8.09 10.05 6.46
N ARG A 426 -6.77 10.26 6.39
CA ARG A 426 -5.81 9.41 7.09
C ARG A 426 -5.99 9.43 8.60
N TYR A 427 -6.27 10.59 9.21
CA TYR A 427 -6.55 10.63 10.65
C TYR A 427 -7.83 9.89 11.02
N VAL A 428 -8.88 10.03 10.23
CA VAL A 428 -10.16 9.36 10.51
C VAL A 428 -10.07 7.86 10.27
N GLU A 429 -9.40 7.43 9.21
CA GLU A 429 -9.26 5.99 8.88
C GLU A 429 -8.21 5.31 9.75
N ASP A 430 -6.97 5.79 9.74
CA ASP A 430 -5.84 5.06 10.33
C ASP A 430 -5.88 5.08 11.87
N LEU A 431 -6.32 6.18 12.45
CA LEU A 431 -6.43 6.35 13.90
C LEU A 431 -7.86 6.08 14.38
N GLY A 432 -8.84 6.69 13.73
CA GLY A 432 -10.24 6.55 14.12
C GLY A 432 -10.75 5.14 13.89
N PHE A 433 -10.78 4.70 12.64
CA PHE A 433 -11.31 3.38 12.32
C PHE A 433 -10.34 2.27 12.76
N CYS A 434 -9.14 2.25 12.24
CA CYS A 434 -8.23 1.12 12.40
C CYS A 434 -7.78 0.89 13.85
N SER A 435 -7.55 1.98 14.62
CA SER A 435 -6.98 1.87 15.97
C SER A 435 -8.00 1.98 17.12
N SER A 436 -9.26 2.34 16.83
CA SER A 436 -10.25 2.62 17.88
C SER A 436 -11.61 2.01 17.56
N VAL A 437 -12.30 2.50 16.52
CA VAL A 437 -13.71 2.17 16.27
C VAL A 437 -13.91 0.74 15.78
N ARG A 438 -12.98 0.23 14.97
CA ARG A 438 -13.08 -1.12 14.38
C ARG A 438 -13.28 -2.20 15.46
N GLU A 439 -12.40 -2.25 16.44
CA GLU A 439 -12.46 -3.27 17.51
C GLU A 439 -13.73 -3.14 18.34
N LYS A 440 -14.14 -1.91 18.68
CA LYS A 440 -15.38 -1.63 19.39
C LYS A 440 -16.57 -2.20 18.64
N VAL A 441 -16.73 -1.86 17.37
CA VAL A 441 -17.86 -2.30 16.55
C VAL A 441 -17.81 -3.81 16.27
N VAL A 442 -16.62 -4.39 16.08
CA VAL A 442 -16.46 -5.86 15.92
C VAL A 442 -17.00 -6.59 17.17
N GLY A 443 -16.78 -6.06 18.37
CA GLY A 443 -17.36 -6.61 19.60
C GLY A 443 -18.90 -6.62 19.64
N GLU A 444 -19.55 -5.73 18.91
CA GLU A 444 -21.00 -5.59 18.82
C GLU A 444 -21.64 -6.42 17.69
N LEU A 445 -20.87 -6.89 16.69
CA LEU A 445 -21.38 -7.60 15.51
C LEU A 445 -22.26 -8.83 15.83
N PRO A 446 -21.97 -9.63 16.87
CA PRO A 446 -22.84 -10.76 17.24
C PRO A 446 -24.29 -10.36 17.55
N GLU A 447 -24.53 -9.16 18.05
CA GLU A 447 -25.89 -8.64 18.33
C GLU A 447 -26.69 -8.45 17.04
N TYR A 448 -26.02 -8.25 15.91
CA TYR A 448 -26.60 -8.11 14.57
C TYR A 448 -26.59 -9.42 13.77
N ASN A 449 -26.17 -10.55 14.34
CA ASN A 449 -25.92 -11.81 13.63
C ASN A 449 -24.93 -11.66 12.45
N MET A 450 -23.86 -10.91 12.68
CA MET A 450 -22.79 -10.63 11.74
C MET A 450 -21.43 -10.99 12.33
N ASP A 451 -20.41 -11.05 11.50
CA ASP A 451 -19.03 -11.25 11.92
C ASP A 451 -18.07 -10.33 11.14
N TYR A 452 -16.78 -10.39 11.49
CA TYR A 452 -15.74 -9.54 10.90
C TYR A 452 -15.68 -9.61 9.37
N PHE A 453 -15.92 -10.77 8.78
CA PHE A 453 -15.78 -11.04 7.34
C PHE A 453 -17.11 -10.99 6.58
N ASP A 454 -18.25 -10.89 7.27
CA ASP A 454 -19.57 -10.81 6.67
C ASP A 454 -20.54 -9.92 7.49
N ILE A 455 -20.58 -8.64 7.09
CA ILE A 455 -21.51 -7.64 7.63
C ILE A 455 -22.75 -7.46 6.76
N LYS A 456 -23.02 -8.38 5.82
CA LYS A 456 -24.17 -8.47 4.89
C LYS A 456 -24.21 -7.37 3.83
N GLU A 457 -24.06 -6.09 4.20
CA GLU A 457 -24.20 -4.94 3.31
C GLU A 457 -23.05 -3.96 3.51
N SER A 458 -22.44 -3.48 2.42
CA SER A 458 -21.38 -2.46 2.50
C SER A 458 -21.89 -1.10 2.97
N ASP A 459 -23.14 -0.74 2.59
CA ASP A 459 -23.87 0.46 3.04
C ASP A 459 -25.10 0.03 3.84
N GLY A 460 -24.89 -0.48 5.04
CA GLY A 460 -25.93 -1.06 5.88
C GLY A 460 -26.01 -0.42 7.27
N ILE A 461 -26.49 -1.19 8.26
CA ILE A 461 -26.58 -0.73 9.64
C ILE A 461 -25.19 -0.50 10.23
N ILE A 462 -24.24 -1.40 9.93
CA ILE A 462 -22.89 -1.34 10.49
C ILE A 462 -22.11 -0.14 9.96
N SER A 463 -22.25 0.23 8.67
CA SER A 463 -21.61 1.44 8.14
C SER A 463 -22.10 2.71 8.85
N ARG A 464 -23.39 2.77 9.22
CA ARG A 464 -23.94 3.88 10.00
C ARG A 464 -23.43 3.90 11.45
N VAL A 465 -23.30 2.73 12.10
CA VAL A 465 -22.70 2.62 13.44
C VAL A 465 -21.25 3.10 13.40
N VAL A 466 -20.45 2.59 12.45
CA VAL A 466 -19.06 3.01 12.28
C VAL A 466 -18.95 4.51 12.04
N LYS A 467 -19.81 5.09 11.18
CA LYS A 467 -19.81 6.53 10.92
C LYS A 467 -20.08 7.33 12.20
N ALA A 468 -21.09 6.96 12.99
CA ALA A 468 -21.44 7.66 14.23
C ALA A 468 -20.27 7.59 15.25
N GLU A 469 -19.63 6.44 15.39
CA GLU A 469 -18.47 6.27 16.28
C GLU A 469 -17.25 7.09 15.80
N LEU A 470 -17.03 7.19 14.48
CA LEU A 470 -15.97 8.03 13.93
C LEU A 470 -16.26 9.53 14.12
N GLU A 471 -17.49 9.97 14.01
CA GLU A 471 -17.89 11.36 14.32
C GLU A 471 -17.64 11.67 15.81
N GLU A 472 -17.86 10.73 16.70
CA GLU A 472 -17.50 10.87 18.12
C GLU A 472 -15.97 10.89 18.33
N PHE A 473 -15.23 10.02 17.63
CA PHE A 473 -13.75 10.03 17.66
C PHE A 473 -13.18 11.38 17.18
N ILE A 474 -13.68 11.92 16.09
CA ILE A 474 -13.27 13.25 15.57
C ILE A 474 -13.46 14.32 16.63
N LYS A 475 -14.61 14.34 17.30
CA LYS A 475 -14.93 15.31 18.35
C LYS A 475 -14.00 15.21 19.55
N ASN A 476 -13.65 14.00 19.96
CA ASN A 476 -12.92 13.74 21.20
C ASN A 476 -11.40 13.76 20.99
N GLU A 477 -10.89 13.05 20.00
CA GLU A 477 -9.45 12.81 19.79
C GLU A 477 -8.83 13.78 18.74
N LEU A 478 -9.64 14.36 17.85
CA LEU A 478 -9.20 15.34 16.84
C LEU A 478 -9.79 16.73 17.10
N SER A 479 -10.01 17.08 18.37
CA SER A 479 -10.76 18.27 18.79
C SER A 479 -10.21 19.58 18.26
N SER A 480 -8.90 19.69 17.98
CA SER A 480 -8.29 20.89 17.41
C SER A 480 -8.74 21.18 15.95
N ILE A 481 -9.26 20.18 15.26
CA ILE A 481 -9.78 20.27 13.89
C ILE A 481 -11.20 19.74 13.77
N GLY A 482 -11.80 19.24 14.84
CA GLY A 482 -13.05 18.48 14.83
C GLY A 482 -14.26 19.27 14.32
N ASN A 483 -14.28 20.60 14.48
CA ASN A 483 -15.34 21.43 13.93
C ASN A 483 -15.24 21.64 12.40
N ASN A 484 -14.08 21.35 11.83
CA ASN A 484 -13.74 21.58 10.44
C ASN A 484 -13.71 20.29 9.61
N LEU A 485 -13.73 19.12 10.28
CA LEU A 485 -13.58 17.82 9.63
C LEU A 485 -14.92 17.07 9.60
N HIS A 486 -15.40 16.73 8.41
CA HIS A 486 -16.72 16.14 8.20
C HIS A 486 -16.64 14.87 7.35
N ILE A 487 -17.37 13.82 7.76
CA ILE A 487 -17.55 12.59 6.98
C ILE A 487 -18.86 12.73 6.17
N SER A 488 -18.77 12.89 4.85
CA SER A 488 -19.94 13.00 3.98
C SER A 488 -20.53 11.62 3.63
N SER A 489 -19.70 10.64 3.33
CA SER A 489 -20.11 9.27 3.02
C SER A 489 -19.21 8.24 3.71
N LEU A 490 -19.75 7.04 3.99
CA LEU A 490 -18.98 5.91 4.50
C LEU A 490 -19.61 4.58 4.07
N THR A 491 -18.80 3.69 3.51
CA THR A 491 -19.15 2.30 3.24
C THR A 491 -18.04 1.35 3.69
N LEU A 492 -18.36 0.06 3.79
CA LEU A 492 -17.43 -0.99 4.19
C LEU A 492 -17.17 -1.93 3.00
N PRO A 493 -16.03 -1.77 2.30
CA PRO A 493 -15.68 -2.58 1.14
C PRO A 493 -15.68 -4.08 1.45
N TRP A 494 -16.00 -4.88 0.46
CA TRP A 494 -16.07 -6.34 0.55
C TRP A 494 -16.97 -6.86 1.66
N LYS A 495 -17.85 -6.01 2.21
CA LYS A 495 -18.77 -6.32 3.32
C LYS A 495 -18.05 -6.88 4.55
N ARG A 496 -16.91 -6.29 4.92
CA ARG A 496 -16.06 -6.72 6.04
C ARG A 496 -15.58 -5.53 6.86
N MET A 497 -15.04 -5.80 8.04
CA MET A 497 -14.56 -4.78 8.98
C MET A 497 -13.07 -4.45 8.81
N PHE A 498 -12.44 -4.79 7.68
CA PHE A 498 -11.00 -4.57 7.51
C PHE A 498 -10.66 -3.12 7.13
N GLU A 499 -11.40 -2.54 6.20
CA GLU A 499 -11.18 -1.21 5.64
C GLU A 499 -12.50 -0.44 5.50
N VAL A 500 -12.40 0.88 5.32
CA VAL A 500 -13.54 1.75 5.02
C VAL A 500 -13.31 2.49 3.70
N ASP A 501 -14.39 2.79 3.01
CA ASP A 501 -14.43 3.79 1.92
C ASP A 501 -15.23 4.97 2.41
N MET A 502 -14.59 6.12 2.53
CA MET A 502 -15.25 7.32 3.04
C MET A 502 -14.77 8.58 2.34
N ASP A 503 -15.66 9.56 2.28
CA ASP A 503 -15.32 10.92 1.88
C ASP A 503 -15.23 11.81 3.11
N VAL A 504 -14.06 12.44 3.27
CA VAL A 504 -13.76 13.35 4.37
C VAL A 504 -13.44 14.72 3.78
N GLU A 505 -14.06 15.74 4.31
CA GLU A 505 -13.85 17.14 3.91
C GLU A 505 -13.35 17.95 5.09
N TYR A 506 -12.31 18.74 4.85
CA TYR A 506 -11.80 19.75 5.79
C TYR A 506 -12.16 21.15 5.30
N VAL A 507 -12.98 21.85 6.07
CA VAL A 507 -13.47 23.21 5.77
C VAL A 507 -12.82 24.18 6.74
N GLU A 508 -12.05 25.16 6.21
CA GLU A 508 -11.40 26.22 7.01
C GLU A 508 -12.35 27.28 7.52
#